data_3c73192a0ec8890e0cf2948467072125
#
_entry.id   3c73192a0ec8890e0cf2948467072125
#
_cell.length_a   1.000
_cell.length_b   1.000
_cell.length_c   1.000
_cell.angle_alpha   90.00
_cell.angle_beta   90.00
_cell.angle_gamma   90.00
#
_symmetry.space_group_name_H-M   'P 1'
#
loop_
_entity.id
_entity.type
_entity.pdbx_description
1 polymer ?
#
loop_
_entity_poly.entity_id
_entity_poly.type
_entity_poly.pdbx_seq_one_letter_code
_entity_poly.pdbx_strand_id
1 'polypeptide(L)' 'MSKARERRKQIQEFTAAEANRELKDFRMKLFNLRLQHQRGEVKNNRVFTQTRKDIARLLHRLTQLEAEE' A
#
# COMPACT_ATOMS: atom_id res chain seq x y z
N MET A 1 -13.18 -14.85 6.82
CA MET A 1 -12.87 -13.86 5.79
C MET A 1 -11.38 -13.55 5.76
N SER A 2 -10.79 -13.40 4.60
CA SER A 2 -9.37 -13.06 4.52
C SER A 2 -9.18 -11.55 4.72
N LYS A 3 -8.09 -11.19 5.41
CA LYS A 3 -7.74 -9.79 5.62
C LYS A 3 -7.50 -9.07 4.30
N ALA A 4 -7.04 -9.78 3.28
CA ALA A 4 -6.77 -9.23 1.96
C ALA A 4 -8.06 -8.75 1.28
N ARG A 5 -9.15 -9.48 1.43
CA ARG A 5 -10.45 -9.11 0.87
C ARG A 5 -10.97 -7.83 1.52
N GLU A 6 -10.90 -7.75 2.83
CA GLU A 6 -11.31 -6.58 3.58
C GLU A 6 -10.48 -5.35 3.19
N ARG A 7 -9.18 -5.53 3.04
CA ARG A 7 -8.28 -4.44 2.67
C ARG A 7 -8.58 -3.92 1.27
N ARG A 8 -8.85 -4.82 0.31
CA ARG A 8 -9.23 -4.43 -1.05
C ARG A 8 -10.52 -3.62 -1.04
N LYS A 9 -11.49 -4.05 -0.24
CA LYS A 9 -12.77 -3.36 -0.12
C LYS A 9 -12.59 -1.95 0.43
N GLN A 10 -11.77 -1.80 1.48
CA GLN A 10 -11.47 -0.50 2.07
C GLN A 10 -10.84 0.44 1.05
N ILE A 11 -9.88 -0.07 0.28
CA ILE A 11 -9.18 0.74 -0.73
C ILE A 11 -10.14 1.20 -1.83
N GLN A 12 -11.09 0.36 -2.21
CA GLN A 12 -12.09 0.72 -3.22
C GLN A 12 -13.03 1.84 -2.75
N GLU A 13 -13.17 2.00 -1.44
CA GLU A 13 -14.00 3.04 -0.85
C GLU A 13 -13.27 4.37 -0.68
N PHE A 14 -11.95 4.38 -0.87
CA PHE A 14 -11.15 5.59 -0.70
C PHE A 14 -11.45 6.62 -1.78
N THR A 15 -11.52 7.90 -1.36
CA THR A 15 -11.51 9.03 -2.28
C THR A 15 -10.08 9.24 -2.80
N ALA A 16 -9.93 10.08 -3.83
CA ALA A 16 -8.61 10.39 -4.38
C ALA A 16 -7.66 10.96 -3.32
N ALA A 17 -8.16 11.85 -2.46
CA ALA A 17 -7.36 12.46 -1.40
C ALA A 17 -6.91 11.42 -0.37
N GLU A 18 -7.83 10.53 0.03
CA GLU A 18 -7.52 9.47 0.99
C GLU A 18 -6.51 8.48 0.41
N ALA A 19 -6.71 8.10 -0.85
CA ALA A 19 -5.80 7.16 -1.52
C ALA A 19 -4.39 7.76 -1.66
N ASN A 20 -4.27 9.04 -1.96
CA ASN A 20 -2.98 9.73 -2.05
C ASN A 20 -2.29 9.77 -0.70
N ARG A 21 -3.03 10.04 0.37
CA ARG A 21 -2.48 10.07 1.73
C ARG A 21 -1.95 8.70 2.13
N GLU A 22 -2.76 7.66 1.91
CA GLU A 22 -2.37 6.30 2.24
C GLU A 22 -1.16 5.84 1.42
N LEU A 23 -1.12 6.22 0.15
CA LEU A 23 -0.02 5.89 -0.74
C LEU A 23 1.29 6.50 -0.23
N LYS A 24 1.25 7.76 0.20
CA LYS A 24 2.41 8.43 0.76
C LYS A 24 2.91 7.71 2.02
N ASP A 25 1.99 7.34 2.90
CA ASP A 25 2.33 6.64 4.15
C ASP A 25 2.96 5.28 3.85
N PHE A 26 2.41 4.52 2.90
CA PHE A 26 2.94 3.21 2.54
C PHE A 26 4.30 3.31 1.87
N ARG A 27 4.54 4.35 1.07
CA ARG A 27 5.86 4.57 0.46
C ARG A 27 6.91 4.87 1.52
N MET A 28 6.57 5.66 2.52
CA MET A 28 7.46 5.94 3.64
C MET A 28 7.73 4.66 4.46
N LYS A 29 6.70 3.87 4.67
CA LYS A 29 6.84 2.58 5.37
C LYS A 29 7.78 1.65 4.60
N LEU A 30 7.63 1.57 3.29
CA LEU A 30 8.49 0.74 2.46
C LEU A 30 9.95 1.22 2.51
N PHE A 31 10.15 2.53 2.47
CA PHE A 31 11.50 3.12 2.59
C PHE A 31 12.16 2.73 3.91
N ASN A 32 11.42 2.87 5.01
CA ASN A 32 11.92 2.51 6.34
C ASN A 32 12.24 1.02 6.44
N LEU A 33 11.38 0.16 5.86
CA LEU A 33 11.61 -1.27 5.83
C LEU A 33 12.88 -1.63 5.06
N ARG A 34 13.16 -0.93 3.95
CA ARG A 34 14.39 -1.14 3.19
C ARG A 34 15.63 -0.79 3.99
N LEU A 35 15.57 0.32 4.74
CA LEU A 35 16.67 0.72 5.62
C LEU A 35 16.91 -0.31 6.71
N GLN A 36 15.85 -0.80 7.33
CA GLN A 36 15.94 -1.84 8.35
C GLN A 36 16.51 -3.14 7.78
N HIS A 37 16.12 -3.49 6.57
CA HIS A 37 16.62 -4.68 5.89
C HIS A 37 18.14 -4.57 5.65
N GLN A 38 18.61 -3.40 5.24
CA GLN A 38 20.03 -3.16 5.02
C GLN A 38 20.83 -3.32 6.31
N ARG A 39 20.21 -3.02 7.46
CA ARG A 39 20.84 -3.20 8.77
C ARG A 39 20.72 -4.63 9.31
N GLY A 40 20.05 -5.51 8.57
CA GLY A 40 19.82 -6.89 9.01
C GLY A 40 18.74 -7.03 10.07
N GLU A 41 17.92 -6.00 10.29
CA GLU A 41 16.88 -6.01 11.31
C GLU A 41 15.58 -6.69 10.88
N VAL A 42 15.33 -6.78 9.57
CA VAL A 42 14.11 -7.40 9.05
C VAL A 42 14.40 -8.84 8.67
N LYS A 43 13.75 -9.76 9.38
CA LYS A 43 13.94 -11.20 9.16
C LYS A 43 12.89 -11.81 8.25
N ASN A 44 11.78 -11.10 7.99
CA ASN A 44 10.66 -11.63 7.23
C ASN A 44 10.34 -10.75 6.02
N ASN A 45 10.49 -11.32 4.83
CA ASN A 45 10.23 -10.60 3.58
C ASN A 45 8.74 -10.44 3.27
N ARG A 46 7.86 -11.10 4.02
CA ARG A 46 6.42 -11.03 3.81
C ARG A 46 5.90 -9.59 3.94
N VAL A 47 6.48 -8.81 4.86
CA VAL A 47 6.09 -7.42 5.08
C VAL A 47 6.31 -6.58 3.82
N PHE A 48 7.45 -6.79 3.14
CA PHE A 48 7.76 -6.11 1.87
C PHE A 48 6.72 -6.43 0.81
N THR A 49 6.40 -7.71 0.65
CA THR A 49 5.44 -8.15 -0.35
C THR A 49 4.06 -7.56 -0.09
N GLN A 50 3.61 -7.56 1.15
CA GLN A 50 2.30 -6.99 1.51
C GLN A 50 2.25 -5.49 1.28
N THR A 51 3.31 -4.78 1.64
CA THR A 51 3.37 -3.33 1.45
C THR A 51 3.35 -2.97 -0.03
N ARG A 52 4.09 -3.71 -0.85
CA ARG A 52 4.07 -3.52 -2.31
C ARG A 52 2.69 -3.77 -2.91
N LYS A 53 2.00 -4.81 -2.44
CA LYS A 53 0.65 -5.12 -2.91
C LYS A 53 -0.33 -4.01 -2.56
N ASP A 54 -0.23 -3.46 -1.34
CA ASP A 54 -1.08 -2.36 -0.92
C ASP A 54 -0.83 -1.11 -1.75
N ILE A 55 0.43 -0.80 -2.05
CA ILE A 55 0.79 0.33 -2.90
C ILE A 55 0.20 0.15 -4.30
N ALA A 56 0.32 -1.07 -4.86
CA ALA A 56 -0.22 -1.37 -6.19
C ALA A 56 -1.74 -1.20 -6.23
N ARG A 57 -2.44 -1.64 -5.18
CA ARG A 57 -3.90 -1.49 -5.08
C ARG A 57 -4.30 -0.02 -5.01
N LEU A 58 -3.56 0.79 -4.24
CA LEU A 58 -3.84 2.22 -4.12
C LEU A 58 -3.60 2.95 -5.43
N LEU A 59 -2.53 2.61 -6.15
CA LEU A 59 -2.25 3.18 -7.47
C LEU A 59 -3.34 2.83 -8.46
N HIS A 60 -3.81 1.57 -8.43
CA HIS A 60 -4.90 1.13 -9.29
C HIS A 60 -6.18 1.90 -8.99
N ARG A 61 -6.49 2.11 -7.72
CA ARG A 61 -7.66 2.89 -7.31
C ARG A 61 -7.58 4.34 -7.80
N LEU A 62 -6.40 4.96 -7.67
CA LEU A 62 -6.18 6.32 -8.16
C LEU A 62 -6.37 6.41 -9.68
N THR A 63 -5.86 5.42 -10.41
CA THR A 63 -6.03 5.35 -11.86
C THR A 63 -7.51 5.24 -12.23
N GLN A 64 -8.28 4.43 -11.50
CA GLN A 64 -9.71 4.31 -11.70
C GLN A 64 -10.44 5.64 -11.46
N LEU A 65 -10.07 6.33 -10.38
CA LEU A 65 -10.70 7.62 -10.05
C LEU A 65 -10.39 8.69 -11.10
N GLU A 66 -9.18 8.69 -11.63
CA GLU A 66 -8.80 9.61 -12.71
C GLU A 66 -9.58 9.31 -14.00
N ALA A 67 -9.80 8.03 -14.28
CA ALA A 67 -10.53 7.62 -15.48
C ALA A 67 -12.02 7.98 -15.38
N GLU A 68 -12.56 8.09 -14.17
CA GLU A 68 -13.96 8.45 -13.95
C GLU A 68 -14.22 9.96 -14.08
N GLU A 69 -13.17 10.74 -14.04
CA GLU A 69 -13.27 12.19 -14.28
C GLU A 69 -13.35 12.46 -15.79
#